data_3a378cd266301d497b70f9c325bcfc98
#
_entry.id   3a378cd266301d497b70f9c325bcfc98
#
_cell.length_a   1.000
_cell.length_b   1.000
_cell.length_c   1.000
_cell.angle_alpha   90.00
_cell.angle_beta   90.00
_cell.angle_gamma   90.00
#
_symmetry.space_group_name_H-M   'P 1'
#
loop_
_entity.id
_entity.type
_entity.pdbx_description
1 polymer ?
#
loop_
_entity_poly.entity_id
_entity_poly.type
_entity_poly.pdbx_seq_one_letter_code
_entity_poly.pdbx_strand_id
1 'polypeptide(L)'
;MSESKTLALFDFDGTISNKDSFVAFMKFTHGTPVFAFRMAMGFMTFAGWKMGLVKSHYTKVKALRSFYKGWTEERMTDARRRFTSQVIPTILFPKAITKINWHKEQGHRVIVVTASCDAWLGDWAKQMGLEIICTEMDLKNGVFTGELSKPNCRGKEKVN
;
A
#
# COMPACT_ATOMS: atom_id res chain seq x y z
N MET A 1 -25.97 27.00 10.76
CA MET A 1 -24.85 27.16 9.81
C MET A 1 -24.18 25.81 9.73
N SER A 2 -24.20 25.14 8.57
CA SER A 2 -23.51 23.85 8.38
C SER A 2 -22.01 24.12 8.44
N GLU A 3 -21.35 23.66 9.50
CA GLU A 3 -19.89 23.65 9.54
C GLU A 3 -19.38 22.81 8.36
N SER A 4 -18.74 23.44 7.39
CA SER A 4 -18.09 22.75 6.30
C SER A 4 -16.94 21.91 6.88
N LYS A 5 -17.19 20.61 7.07
CA LYS A 5 -16.14 19.70 7.57
C LYS A 5 -15.03 19.62 6.55
N THR A 6 -13.88 20.20 6.86
CA THR A 6 -12.70 20.14 6.00
C THR A 6 -12.23 18.69 5.85
N LEU A 7 -12.03 18.28 4.59
CA LEU A 7 -11.48 16.96 4.24
C LEU A 7 -10.01 17.13 3.80
N ALA A 8 -9.11 16.43 4.48
CA ALA A 8 -7.69 16.39 4.13
C ALA A 8 -7.35 15.02 3.50
N LEU A 9 -6.93 15.02 2.24
CA LEU A 9 -6.54 13.83 1.50
C LEU A 9 -5.02 13.76 1.38
N PHE A 10 -4.45 12.61 1.70
CA PHE A 10 -3.02 12.35 1.57
C PHE A 10 -2.78 11.09 0.73
N ASP A 11 -1.81 11.14 -0.18
CA ASP A 11 -1.23 9.92 -0.75
C ASP A 11 -0.19 9.35 0.22
N PHE A 12 0.13 8.06 0.13
CA PHE A 12 1.13 7.45 1.01
C PHE A 12 2.52 7.48 0.40
N ASP A 13 2.71 6.82 -0.74
CA ASP A 13 4.03 6.62 -1.34
C ASP A 13 4.56 7.89 -2.00
N GLY A 14 5.70 8.39 -1.52
CA GLY A 14 6.30 9.65 -1.98
C GLY A 14 5.67 10.92 -1.37
N THR A 15 4.63 10.80 -0.53
CA THR A 15 3.94 11.91 0.15
C THR A 15 4.06 11.78 1.67
N ILE A 16 3.56 10.69 2.25
CA ILE A 16 3.72 10.36 3.67
C ILE A 16 5.03 9.61 3.89
N SER A 17 5.44 8.77 2.94
CA SER A 17 6.66 7.98 3.00
C SER A 17 7.69 8.40 1.94
N ASN A 18 8.97 8.24 2.25
CA ASN A 18 10.10 8.48 1.35
C ASN A 18 10.47 7.26 0.49
N LYS A 19 9.74 6.16 0.64
CA LYS A 19 9.93 4.92 -0.12
C LYS A 19 8.59 4.40 -0.59
N ASP A 20 8.62 3.64 -1.70
CA ASP A 20 7.48 2.84 -2.14
C ASP A 20 7.24 1.72 -1.13
N SER A 21 6.08 1.74 -0.48
CA SER A 21 5.71 0.81 0.60
C SER A 21 5.51 -0.60 0.09
N PHE A 22 5.07 -0.80 -1.16
CA PHE A 22 4.95 -2.11 -1.78
C PHE A 22 6.32 -2.78 -1.94
N VAL A 23 7.29 -2.03 -2.48
CA VAL A 23 8.68 -2.51 -2.62
C VAL A 23 9.29 -2.78 -1.24
N ALA A 24 9.09 -1.89 -0.28
CA ALA A 24 9.59 -2.05 1.08
C ALA A 24 9.01 -3.30 1.75
N PHE A 25 7.71 -3.55 1.61
CA PHE A 25 7.04 -4.73 2.17
C PHE A 25 7.52 -6.03 1.54
N MET A 26 7.68 -6.09 0.20
CA MET A 26 8.23 -7.26 -0.48
C MET A 26 9.66 -7.59 -0.01
N LYS A 27 10.53 -6.58 0.12
CA LYS A 27 11.89 -6.76 0.64
C LYS A 27 11.90 -7.22 2.09
N PHE A 28 11.04 -6.65 2.92
CA PHE A 28 10.92 -7.02 4.32
C PHE A 28 10.48 -8.47 4.51
N THR A 29 9.48 -8.92 3.73
CA THR A 29 8.88 -10.25 3.89
C THR A 29 9.69 -11.38 3.27
N HIS A 30 10.48 -11.11 2.24
CA HIS A 30 11.21 -12.14 1.48
C HIS A 30 12.73 -11.96 1.48
N GLY A 31 13.22 -10.83 1.98
CA GLY A 31 14.63 -10.44 1.89
C GLY A 31 15.03 -9.93 0.50
N THR A 32 16.11 -9.14 0.48
CA THR A 32 16.60 -8.49 -0.74
C THR A 32 16.99 -9.48 -1.85
N PRO A 33 17.66 -10.63 -1.59
CA PRO A 33 18.03 -11.57 -2.65
C PRO A 33 16.82 -12.18 -3.36
N VAL A 34 15.82 -12.65 -2.61
CA VAL A 34 14.59 -13.22 -3.19
C VAL A 34 13.78 -12.17 -3.94
N PHE A 35 13.70 -10.96 -3.38
CA PHE A 35 13.08 -9.83 -4.06
C PHE A 35 13.77 -9.55 -5.41
N ALA A 36 15.10 -9.42 -5.43
CA ALA A 36 15.87 -9.15 -6.64
C ALA A 36 15.69 -10.25 -7.70
N PHE A 37 15.76 -11.52 -7.28
CA PHE A 37 15.55 -12.65 -8.18
C PHE A 37 14.16 -12.65 -8.82
N ARG A 38 13.09 -12.47 -8.03
CA ARG A 38 11.71 -12.45 -8.54
C ARG A 38 11.44 -11.22 -9.43
N MET A 39 12.05 -10.08 -9.10
CA MET A 39 11.97 -8.88 -9.95
C MET A 39 12.70 -9.08 -11.27
N ALA A 40 13.88 -9.73 -11.29
CA ALA A 40 14.60 -10.05 -12.52
C ALA A 40 13.78 -10.99 -13.42
N MET A 41 13.15 -12.02 -12.86
CA MET A 41 12.23 -12.89 -13.62
C MET A 41 11.00 -12.11 -14.16
N GLY A 42 10.55 -11.09 -13.47
CA GLY A 42 9.46 -10.18 -13.88
C GLY A 42 9.88 -9.07 -14.84
N PHE A 43 11.18 -8.91 -15.10
CA PHE A 43 11.76 -7.77 -15.84
C PHE A 43 11.12 -7.53 -17.20
N MET A 44 10.86 -8.56 -17.98
CA MET A 44 10.21 -8.44 -19.31
C MET A 44 8.81 -7.80 -19.20
N THR A 45 8.05 -8.13 -18.14
CA THR A 45 6.74 -7.53 -17.91
C THR A 45 6.86 -6.06 -17.49
N PHE A 46 7.87 -5.76 -16.66
CA PHE A 46 8.16 -4.40 -16.22
C PHE A 46 8.66 -3.51 -17.38
N ALA A 47 9.54 -4.02 -18.24
CA ALA A 47 9.99 -3.35 -19.44
C ALA A 47 8.82 -3.04 -20.39
N GLY A 48 7.95 -4.02 -20.63
CA GLY A 48 6.72 -3.84 -21.41
C GLY A 48 5.79 -2.77 -20.83
N TRP A 49 5.66 -2.69 -19.48
CA TRP A 49 4.90 -1.62 -18.83
C TRP A 49 5.56 -0.24 -19.07
N LYS A 50 6.86 -0.13 -18.89
CA LYS A 50 7.59 1.13 -19.10
C LYS A 50 7.52 1.62 -20.55
N MET A 51 7.40 0.70 -21.51
CA MET A 51 7.19 0.99 -22.94
C MET A 51 5.70 1.23 -23.30
N GLY A 52 4.79 1.23 -22.32
CA GLY A 52 3.35 1.42 -22.54
C GLY A 52 2.61 0.21 -23.11
N LEU A 53 3.27 -0.93 -23.31
CA LEU A 53 2.71 -2.16 -23.88
C LEU A 53 1.89 -2.97 -22.85
N VAL A 54 2.12 -2.77 -21.55
CA VAL A 54 1.48 -3.48 -20.46
C VAL A 54 0.88 -2.49 -19.47
N LYS A 55 -0.38 -2.69 -19.06
CA LYS A 55 -1.05 -1.83 -18.07
C LYS A 55 -0.42 -2.00 -16.68
N SER A 56 -0.28 -0.92 -15.93
CA SER A 56 0.25 -0.90 -14.55
C SER A 56 -0.47 -1.87 -13.60
N HIS A 57 -1.78 -2.04 -13.75
CA HIS A 57 -2.58 -3.02 -13.00
C HIS A 57 -2.03 -4.45 -13.17
N TYR A 58 -1.76 -4.88 -14.41
CA TYR A 58 -1.23 -6.21 -14.71
C TYR A 58 0.12 -6.47 -14.05
N THR A 59 1.03 -5.49 -14.11
CA THR A 59 2.36 -5.59 -13.47
C THR A 59 2.25 -5.78 -11.97
N LYS A 60 1.35 -5.03 -11.31
CA LYS A 60 1.12 -5.14 -9.87
C LYS A 60 0.55 -6.51 -9.48
N VAL A 61 -0.50 -6.97 -10.18
CA VAL A 61 -1.10 -8.29 -9.94
C VAL A 61 -0.07 -9.41 -10.14
N LYS A 62 0.75 -9.34 -11.18
CA LYS A 62 1.81 -10.33 -11.42
C LYS A 62 2.83 -10.36 -10.27
N ALA A 63 3.20 -9.20 -9.73
CA ALA A 63 4.07 -9.12 -8.56
C ALA A 63 3.38 -9.70 -7.32
N LEU A 64 2.13 -9.28 -7.00
CA LEU A 64 1.37 -9.81 -5.87
C LEU A 64 1.25 -11.33 -5.92
N ARG A 65 0.92 -11.88 -7.10
CA ARG A 65 0.84 -13.32 -7.32
C ARG A 65 2.18 -14.01 -7.08
N SER A 66 3.28 -13.44 -7.57
CA SER A 66 4.62 -14.00 -7.38
C SER A 66 5.07 -14.01 -5.92
N PHE A 67 4.67 -13.02 -5.11
CA PHE A 67 5.14 -12.88 -3.73
C PHE A 67 4.17 -13.45 -2.69
N TYR A 68 2.86 -13.35 -2.91
CA TYR A 68 1.87 -13.57 -1.84
C TYR A 68 0.80 -14.60 -2.16
N LYS A 69 0.72 -15.14 -3.40
CA LYS A 69 -0.20 -16.24 -3.70
C LYS A 69 0.07 -17.43 -2.76
N GLY A 70 -0.97 -17.91 -2.11
CA GLY A 70 -0.89 -19.03 -1.18
C GLY A 70 -0.50 -18.64 0.27
N TRP A 71 -0.29 -17.35 0.56
CA TRP A 71 -0.12 -16.91 1.94
C TRP A 71 -1.45 -16.98 2.69
N THR A 72 -1.41 -17.48 3.92
CA THR A 72 -2.56 -17.44 4.82
C THR A 72 -2.77 -16.03 5.36
N GLU A 73 -4.00 -15.72 5.74
CA GLU A 73 -4.37 -14.45 6.39
C GLU A 73 -3.55 -14.23 7.69
N GLU A 74 -3.33 -15.29 8.46
CA GLU A 74 -2.52 -15.24 9.68
C GLU A 74 -1.08 -14.82 9.39
N ARG A 75 -0.43 -15.45 8.39
CA ARG A 75 0.93 -15.09 7.97
C ARG A 75 1.03 -13.65 7.49
N MET A 76 0.05 -13.18 6.74
CA MET A 76 -0.01 -11.79 6.27
C MET A 76 -0.18 -10.81 7.43
N THR A 77 -1.06 -11.13 8.38
CA THR A 77 -1.31 -10.32 9.57
C THR A 77 -0.06 -10.20 10.44
N ASP A 78 0.68 -11.30 10.67
CA ASP A 78 1.95 -11.25 11.39
C ASP A 78 2.99 -10.39 10.65
N ALA A 79 3.14 -10.58 9.35
CA ALA A 79 4.05 -9.79 8.52
C ALA A 79 3.69 -8.29 8.55
N ARG A 80 2.41 -7.95 8.45
CA ARG A 80 1.89 -6.58 8.53
C ARG A 80 2.20 -5.93 9.86
N ARG A 81 1.94 -6.64 10.97
CA ARG A 81 2.22 -6.14 12.34
C ARG A 81 3.71 -5.81 12.50
N ARG A 82 4.59 -6.71 12.09
CA ARG A 82 6.05 -6.49 12.15
C ARG A 82 6.50 -5.37 11.23
N PHE A 83 5.97 -5.29 10.02
CA PHE A 83 6.26 -4.21 9.09
C PHE A 83 5.85 -2.83 9.65
N THR A 84 4.66 -2.76 10.23
CA THR A 84 4.14 -1.53 10.87
C THR A 84 5.03 -1.06 12.01
N SER A 85 5.56 -1.97 12.83
CA SER A 85 6.41 -1.61 13.98
C SER A 85 7.88 -1.37 13.62
N GLN A 86 8.43 -2.09 12.64
CA GLN A 86 9.87 -2.09 12.36
C GLN A 86 10.28 -1.25 11.16
N VAL A 87 9.42 -1.15 10.14
CA VAL A 87 9.79 -0.52 8.86
C VAL A 87 9.06 0.80 8.63
N ILE A 88 7.74 0.83 8.85
CA ILE A 88 6.95 2.05 8.59
C ILE A 88 7.58 3.29 9.26
N PRO A 89 7.95 3.28 10.57
CA PRO A 89 8.53 4.46 11.22
C PRO A 89 9.82 4.97 10.55
N THR A 90 10.58 4.09 9.89
CA THR A 90 11.86 4.44 9.24
C THR A 90 11.69 5.08 7.86
N ILE A 91 10.50 4.99 7.29
CA ILE A 91 10.21 5.50 5.94
C ILE A 91 9.25 6.69 5.93
N LEU A 92 8.72 7.10 7.08
CA LEU A 92 7.80 8.24 7.15
C LEU A 92 8.55 9.57 7.07
N PHE A 93 7.98 10.53 6.35
CA PHE A 93 8.41 11.93 6.41
C PHE A 93 7.89 12.59 7.70
N PRO A 94 8.77 13.10 8.59
CA PRO A 94 8.33 13.75 9.83
C PRO A 94 7.35 14.91 9.57
N LYS A 95 7.60 15.71 8.52
CA LYS A 95 6.73 16.84 8.13
C LYS A 95 5.32 16.38 7.73
N ALA A 96 5.18 15.23 7.09
CA ALA A 96 3.88 14.68 6.73
C ALA A 96 3.09 14.27 7.97
N ILE A 97 3.74 13.61 8.92
CA ILE A 97 3.12 13.22 10.20
C ILE A 97 2.69 14.46 11.01
N THR A 98 3.55 15.48 11.09
CA THR A 98 3.19 16.77 11.72
C THR A 98 1.95 17.37 11.06
N LYS A 99 1.87 17.36 9.72
CA LYS A 99 0.73 17.93 8.99
C LYS A 99 -0.56 17.11 9.20
N ILE A 100 -0.47 15.79 9.22
CA ILE A 100 -1.60 14.90 9.55
C ILE A 100 -2.13 15.22 10.96
N ASN A 101 -1.23 15.28 11.95
CA ASN A 101 -1.63 15.58 13.33
C ASN A 101 -2.28 16.95 13.46
N TRP A 102 -1.73 17.97 12.80
CA TRP A 102 -2.33 19.29 12.74
C TRP A 102 -3.78 19.25 12.20
N HIS A 103 -4.03 18.53 11.10
CA HIS A 103 -5.39 18.38 10.59
C HIS A 103 -6.32 17.68 11.58
N LYS A 104 -5.84 16.67 12.29
CA LYS A 104 -6.62 15.97 13.34
C LYS A 104 -6.95 16.91 14.50
N GLU A 105 -6.00 17.72 14.96
CA GLU A 105 -6.18 18.72 16.01
C GLU A 105 -7.22 19.80 15.64
N GLN A 106 -7.31 20.14 14.35
CA GLN A 106 -8.34 21.05 13.82
C GLN A 106 -9.70 20.38 13.64
N GLY A 107 -9.87 19.10 14.01
CA GLY A 107 -11.12 18.37 13.82
C GLY A 107 -11.43 18.03 12.35
N HIS A 108 -10.45 18.14 11.45
CA HIS A 108 -10.61 17.78 10.05
C HIS A 108 -10.67 16.27 9.86
N ARG A 109 -11.48 15.81 8.91
CA ARG A 109 -11.47 14.41 8.49
C ARG A 109 -10.24 14.15 7.65
N VAL A 110 -9.39 13.19 8.05
CA VAL A 110 -8.16 12.86 7.34
C VAL A 110 -8.27 11.48 6.72
N ILE A 111 -8.09 11.40 5.40
CA ILE A 111 -8.15 10.15 4.64
C ILE A 111 -6.84 9.96 3.86
N VAL A 112 -6.27 8.78 3.97
CA VAL A 112 -5.15 8.35 3.12
C VAL A 112 -5.71 7.65 1.89
N VAL A 113 -5.41 8.17 0.70
CA VAL A 113 -5.86 7.61 -0.59
C VAL A 113 -4.65 7.13 -1.36
N THR A 114 -4.44 5.82 -1.41
CA THR A 114 -3.21 5.24 -1.95
C THR A 114 -3.45 4.07 -2.88
N ALA A 115 -2.55 3.88 -3.84
CA ALA A 115 -2.50 2.65 -4.64
C ALA A 115 -1.86 1.47 -3.89
N SER A 116 -1.26 1.68 -2.72
CA SER A 116 -0.75 0.61 -1.87
C SER A 116 -1.89 -0.20 -1.23
N CYS A 117 -1.58 -1.35 -0.62
CA CYS A 117 -2.62 -2.25 -0.14
C CYS A 117 -2.83 -2.14 1.38
N ASP A 118 -4.07 -2.38 1.79
CA ASP A 118 -4.47 -2.61 3.17
C ASP A 118 -3.64 -3.70 3.85
N ALA A 119 -3.25 -4.72 3.09
CA ALA A 119 -2.46 -5.85 3.56
C ALA A 119 -1.13 -5.47 4.26
N TRP A 120 -0.59 -4.26 4.03
CA TRP A 120 0.61 -3.77 4.74
C TRP A 120 0.48 -2.37 5.33
N LEU A 121 -0.53 -1.59 4.97
CA LEU A 121 -0.77 -0.25 5.54
C LEU A 121 -1.93 -0.20 6.54
N GLY A 122 -2.80 -1.22 6.55
CA GLY A 122 -4.02 -1.21 7.36
C GLY A 122 -3.76 -1.02 8.86
N ASP A 123 -2.77 -1.72 9.43
CA ASP A 123 -2.46 -1.59 10.87
C ASP A 123 -1.89 -0.21 11.21
N TRP A 124 -1.03 0.36 10.33
CA TRP A 124 -0.51 1.70 10.51
C TRP A 124 -1.62 2.76 10.47
N ALA A 125 -2.50 2.70 9.47
CA ALA A 125 -3.61 3.63 9.36
C ALA A 125 -4.52 3.57 10.61
N LYS A 126 -4.84 2.35 11.07
CA LYS A 126 -5.61 2.12 12.30
C LYS A 126 -4.91 2.70 13.53
N GLN A 127 -3.61 2.48 13.72
CA GLN A 127 -2.83 3.04 14.83
C GLN A 127 -2.81 4.57 14.82
N MET A 128 -2.75 5.16 13.62
CA MET A 128 -2.81 6.61 13.44
C MET A 128 -4.23 7.19 13.58
N GLY A 129 -5.26 6.35 13.68
CA GLY A 129 -6.67 6.77 13.70
C GLY A 129 -7.08 7.45 12.38
N LEU A 130 -6.59 6.94 11.24
CA LEU A 130 -6.84 7.47 9.90
C LEU A 130 -7.77 6.55 9.12
N GLU A 131 -8.63 7.14 8.31
CA GLU A 131 -9.32 6.41 7.26
C GLU A 131 -8.36 6.13 6.11
N ILE A 132 -8.50 4.97 5.46
CA ILE A 132 -7.68 4.60 4.30
C ILE A 132 -8.56 4.10 3.16
N ILE A 133 -8.35 4.67 1.97
CA ILE A 133 -8.89 4.19 0.69
C ILE A 133 -7.69 3.65 -0.08
N CYS A 134 -7.66 2.35 -0.29
CA CYS A 134 -6.47 1.69 -0.81
C CYS A 134 -6.84 0.51 -1.72
N THR A 135 -5.83 -0.13 -2.27
CA THR A 135 -6.01 -1.37 -3.03
C THR A 135 -6.21 -2.53 -2.04
N GLU A 136 -7.13 -3.42 -2.35
CA GLU A 136 -7.44 -4.60 -1.54
C GLU A 136 -6.99 -5.88 -2.26
N MET A 137 -6.32 -6.77 -1.52
CA MET A 137 -5.94 -8.10 -2.04
C MET A 137 -7.10 -9.09 -1.88
N ASP A 138 -7.29 -9.95 -2.90
CA ASP A 138 -8.32 -10.99 -2.87
C ASP A 138 -7.92 -12.13 -1.94
N LEU A 139 -8.84 -12.47 -1.02
CA LEU A 139 -8.70 -13.53 -0.03
C LEU A 139 -9.82 -14.55 -0.24
N LYS A 140 -9.47 -15.82 -0.44
CA LYS A 140 -10.43 -16.93 -0.58
C LYS A 140 -10.08 -18.05 0.38
N ASN A 141 -11.06 -18.45 1.19
CA ASN A 141 -10.89 -19.51 2.20
C ASN A 141 -9.67 -19.28 3.12
N GLY A 142 -9.43 -18.04 3.53
CA GLY A 142 -8.30 -17.66 4.40
C GLY A 142 -6.93 -17.66 3.72
N VAL A 143 -6.88 -17.72 2.38
CA VAL A 143 -5.64 -17.74 1.60
C VAL A 143 -5.66 -16.68 0.52
N PHE A 144 -4.58 -15.90 0.38
CA PHE A 144 -4.43 -14.88 -0.65
C PHE A 144 -4.26 -15.51 -2.03
N THR A 145 -5.08 -15.07 -2.98
CA THR A 145 -5.04 -15.55 -4.37
C THR A 145 -3.91 -14.93 -5.19
N GLY A 146 -3.38 -13.79 -4.73
CA GLY A 146 -2.46 -12.93 -5.47
C GLY A 146 -3.13 -12.01 -6.46
N GLU A 147 -4.47 -11.98 -6.46
CA GLU A 147 -5.29 -11.03 -7.25
C GLU A 147 -5.70 -9.82 -6.39
N LEU A 148 -6.40 -8.89 -7.01
CA LEU A 148 -7.05 -7.78 -6.33
C LEU A 148 -8.55 -8.06 -6.23
N SER A 149 -9.16 -7.73 -5.09
CA SER A 149 -10.62 -7.85 -4.88
C SER A 149 -11.40 -6.77 -5.64
N LYS A 150 -10.75 -5.61 -5.90
CA LYS A 150 -11.30 -4.45 -6.61
C LYS A 150 -10.25 -3.85 -7.56
N PRO A 151 -10.63 -2.97 -8.51
CA PRO A 151 -9.66 -2.24 -9.31
C PRO A 151 -8.61 -1.53 -8.44
N ASN A 152 -7.37 -1.45 -8.94
CA ASN A 152 -6.27 -0.80 -8.23
C ASN A 152 -6.61 0.68 -7.98
N CYS A 153 -6.54 1.14 -6.74
CA CYS A 153 -6.80 2.53 -6.32
C CYS A 153 -5.75 3.50 -6.89
N ARG A 154 -5.81 3.74 -8.22
CA ARG A 154 -4.87 4.60 -8.94
C ARG A 154 -5.59 5.40 -10.03
N GLY A 155 -5.17 6.67 -10.22
CA GLY A 155 -5.74 7.54 -11.25
C GLY A 155 -7.23 7.80 -11.00
N LYS A 156 -8.08 7.49 -11.98
CA LYS A 156 -9.54 7.71 -11.88
C LYS A 156 -10.20 6.98 -10.71
N GLU A 157 -9.68 5.83 -10.31
CA GLU A 157 -10.20 5.06 -9.16
C GLU A 157 -9.96 5.75 -7.80
N LYS A 158 -9.14 6.81 -7.74
CA LYS A 158 -8.97 7.62 -6.52
C LYS A 158 -10.10 8.63 -6.31
N VAL A 159 -10.95 8.87 -7.29
CA VAL A 159 -12.01 9.90 -7.26
C VAL A 159 -13.42 9.32 -7.43
N ASN A 160 -13.54 8.01 -7.65
CA ASN A 160 -14.77 7.26 -7.60
C ASN A 160 -14.99 6.70 -6.19
#